data_40b61c8e71636db635968f0de4a2bef8
#
_entry.id   40b61c8e71636db635968f0de4a2bef8
#
_cell.length_a   1.000
_cell.length_b   1.000
_cell.length_c   1.000
_cell.angle_alpha   90.00
_cell.angle_beta   90.00
_cell.angle_gamma   90.00
#
_symmetry.space_group_name_H-M   'P 1'
#
loop_
_entity.id
_entity.type
_entity.pdbx_description
1 polymer ?
#
loop_
_entity_poly.entity_id
_entity_poly.type
_entity_poly.pdbx_seq_one_letter_code
_entity_poly.pdbx_strand_id
1 'polypeptide(L)'
;MPIVKNFFIGLSNNTLLNNAAKEIGPMLGANKVVAGNTIPALLDTIERLNGKGITVTVDCLGEFVDTEGEAIQAKDQILEVMYAINNHNLNGHMSIKLSQLGSEFDIDLAYRNLREILLKANEFNNMHINIDTEKYDSLFDITQVLDRLKGEFKNVGTVIQAYLYKADALVDKYPELRLRMVKGAYKEADNIAFQTKEEIDENYIRLIKKRLLTAKNVTSIATHDDRVITHILQFIKDNNIPKHRYEFQMLYGFRTDLAEEITKDGYNFCIYVPYGNDWFGYFMRRLAERPQNLNLMFKEFTKPAMLKKAGLVTACVAALGTTVALIKKFSSK
;
A
#
# COMPACT_ATOMS: atom_id res chain seq x y z
N MET A 1 5.98 -0.19 -23.22
CA MET A 1 5.75 -0.51 -21.80
C MET A 1 4.30 -0.89 -21.42
N PRO A 2 3.21 -0.56 -22.13
CA PRO A 2 1.85 -0.98 -21.75
C PRO A 2 1.65 -2.50 -21.69
N ILE A 3 2.27 -3.24 -22.61
CA ILE A 3 2.13 -4.70 -22.73
C ILE A 3 2.65 -5.43 -21.48
N VAL A 4 3.78 -5.00 -20.95
CA VAL A 4 4.40 -5.59 -19.74
C VAL A 4 3.54 -5.33 -18.50
N LYS A 5 3.02 -4.11 -18.35
CA LYS A 5 2.11 -3.75 -17.26
C LYS A 5 0.83 -4.61 -17.32
N ASN A 6 0.21 -4.73 -18.47
CA ASN A 6 -1.02 -5.52 -18.67
C ASN A 6 -0.79 -7.02 -18.41
N PHE A 7 0.39 -7.55 -18.77
CA PHE A 7 0.76 -8.92 -18.48
C PHE A 7 0.81 -9.21 -16.98
N PHE A 8 1.50 -8.38 -16.18
CA PHE A 8 1.59 -8.56 -14.73
C PHE A 8 0.23 -8.35 -14.03
N ILE A 9 -0.59 -7.42 -14.51
CA ILE A 9 -1.96 -7.24 -14.02
C ILE A 9 -2.80 -8.48 -14.31
N GLY A 10 -2.68 -9.07 -15.52
CA GLY A 10 -3.36 -10.32 -15.85
C GLY A 10 -2.93 -11.49 -14.95
N LEU A 11 -1.64 -11.58 -14.60
CA LEU A 11 -1.15 -12.58 -13.65
C LEU A 11 -1.66 -12.34 -12.24
N SER A 12 -1.78 -11.09 -11.79
CA SER A 12 -2.26 -10.76 -10.44
C SER A 12 -3.71 -11.20 -10.21
N ASN A 13 -4.51 -11.25 -11.27
CA ASN A 13 -5.92 -11.63 -11.21
C ASN A 13 -6.16 -13.14 -11.45
N ASN A 14 -5.09 -13.93 -11.61
CA ASN A 14 -5.22 -15.36 -11.90
C ASN A 14 -5.28 -16.16 -10.59
N THR A 15 -6.48 -16.63 -10.22
CA THR A 15 -6.76 -17.37 -8.98
C THR A 15 -5.96 -18.69 -8.85
N LEU A 16 -5.74 -19.40 -9.97
CA LEU A 16 -4.94 -20.63 -9.96
C LEU A 16 -3.49 -20.35 -9.64
N LEU A 17 -2.91 -19.30 -10.21
CA LEU A 17 -1.54 -18.88 -9.93
C LEU A 17 -1.40 -18.33 -8.51
N ASN A 18 -2.38 -17.56 -8.03
CA ASN A 18 -2.42 -17.09 -6.65
C ASN A 18 -2.42 -18.26 -5.66
N ASN A 19 -3.24 -19.28 -5.87
CA ASN A 19 -3.31 -20.44 -4.99
C ASN A 19 -2.02 -21.27 -5.02
N ALA A 20 -1.45 -21.52 -6.19
CA ALA A 20 -0.16 -22.22 -6.30
C ALA A 20 1.00 -21.41 -5.65
N ALA A 21 0.95 -20.09 -5.72
CA ALA A 21 1.97 -19.23 -5.14
C ALA A 21 1.92 -19.17 -3.61
N LYS A 22 0.76 -19.37 -2.97
CA LYS A 22 0.62 -19.39 -1.51
C LYS A 22 1.57 -20.44 -0.86
N GLU A 23 1.75 -21.57 -1.48
CA GLU A 23 2.59 -22.66 -0.97
C GLU A 23 4.09 -22.40 -1.14
N ILE A 24 4.49 -21.68 -2.18
CA ILE A 24 5.91 -21.48 -2.54
C ILE A 24 6.43 -20.08 -2.26
N GLY A 25 5.58 -19.18 -1.76
CA GLY A 25 5.89 -17.77 -1.53
C GLY A 25 7.16 -17.49 -0.73
N PRO A 26 7.36 -18.11 0.42
CA PRO A 26 8.59 -17.91 1.21
C PRO A 26 9.86 -18.28 0.43
N MET A 27 9.77 -19.27 -0.47
CA MET A 27 10.89 -19.72 -1.30
C MET A 27 11.19 -18.75 -2.46
N LEU A 28 10.19 -17.97 -2.89
CA LEU A 28 10.29 -17.01 -4.00
C LEU A 28 10.76 -15.63 -3.57
N GLY A 29 11.16 -15.44 -2.30
CA GLY A 29 11.59 -14.14 -1.78
C GLY A 29 10.41 -13.19 -1.48
N ALA A 30 9.19 -13.70 -1.34
CA ALA A 30 8.01 -12.93 -0.94
C ALA A 30 8.23 -12.18 0.37
N ASN A 31 9.01 -12.75 1.29
CA ASN A 31 9.42 -12.14 2.56
C ASN A 31 10.24 -10.85 2.42
N LYS A 32 10.71 -10.52 1.21
CA LYS A 32 11.36 -9.23 0.93
C LYS A 32 10.36 -8.08 0.72
N VAL A 33 9.14 -8.39 0.34
CA VAL A 33 8.10 -7.41 -0.02
C VAL A 33 6.81 -7.58 0.78
N VAL A 34 6.71 -8.67 1.55
CA VAL A 34 5.60 -9.00 2.47
C VAL A 34 6.20 -9.46 3.79
N ALA A 35 5.66 -9.03 4.92
CA ALA A 35 6.18 -9.37 6.26
C ALA A 35 5.87 -10.82 6.70
N GLY A 36 5.57 -11.70 5.75
CA GLY A 36 5.18 -13.08 6.03
C GLY A 36 3.67 -13.26 6.14
N ASN A 37 3.28 -14.44 6.62
CA ASN A 37 1.89 -14.87 6.75
C ASN A 37 1.53 -15.36 8.18
N THR A 38 2.40 -15.12 9.15
CA THR A 38 2.17 -15.42 10.56
C THR A 38 2.37 -14.18 11.44
N ILE A 39 1.61 -14.08 12.51
CA ILE A 39 1.71 -12.95 13.46
C ILE A 39 3.14 -12.77 13.99
N PRO A 40 3.86 -13.82 14.44
CA PRO A 40 5.24 -13.66 14.89
C PRO A 40 6.17 -13.02 13.83
N ALA A 41 6.09 -13.46 12.57
CA ALA A 41 6.91 -12.89 11.49
C ALA A 41 6.57 -11.41 11.20
N LEU A 42 5.29 -11.04 11.32
CA LEU A 42 4.86 -9.65 11.23
C LEU A 42 5.43 -8.82 12.38
N LEU A 43 5.30 -9.31 13.62
CA LEU A 43 5.80 -8.60 14.83
C LEU A 43 7.32 -8.41 14.77
N ASP A 44 8.10 -9.42 14.40
CA ASP A 44 9.55 -9.32 14.19
C ASP A 44 9.90 -8.22 13.17
N THR A 45 9.09 -8.12 12.09
CA THR A 45 9.29 -7.10 11.07
C THR A 45 8.99 -5.70 11.60
N ILE A 46 7.90 -5.54 12.37
CA ILE A 46 7.51 -4.24 12.96
C ILE A 46 8.56 -3.82 14.00
N GLU A 47 8.95 -4.72 14.91
CA GLU A 47 9.94 -4.46 15.95
C GLU A 47 11.27 -4.00 15.34
N ARG A 48 11.76 -4.68 14.30
CA ARG A 48 12.97 -4.31 13.57
C ARG A 48 12.90 -2.92 12.94
N LEU A 49 11.73 -2.53 12.39
CA LEU A 49 11.52 -1.19 11.82
C LEU A 49 11.39 -0.13 12.92
N ASN A 50 10.66 -0.43 13.99
CA ASN A 50 10.51 0.47 15.14
C ASN A 50 11.85 0.72 15.82
N GLY A 51 12.73 -0.29 15.92
CA GLY A 51 14.09 -0.15 16.42
C GLY A 51 14.97 0.83 15.60
N LYS A 52 14.56 1.18 14.38
CA LYS A 52 15.17 2.21 13.52
C LYS A 52 14.44 3.55 13.57
N GLY A 53 13.43 3.70 14.42
CA GLY A 53 12.59 4.90 14.49
C GLY A 53 11.54 5.02 13.37
N ILE A 54 11.28 3.92 12.65
CA ILE A 54 10.32 3.87 11.53
C ILE A 54 9.00 3.30 12.03
N THR A 55 7.90 4.01 11.82
CA THR A 55 6.55 3.51 12.09
C THR A 55 6.06 2.59 10.97
N VAL A 56 4.97 1.85 11.22
CA VAL A 56 4.45 0.88 10.26
C VAL A 56 2.95 1.06 10.04
N THR A 57 2.51 0.92 8.80
CA THR A 57 1.10 0.70 8.48
C THR A 57 0.93 -0.67 7.87
N VAL A 58 0.12 -1.53 8.50
CA VAL A 58 -0.06 -2.92 8.08
C VAL A 58 -1.27 -3.05 7.17
N ASP A 59 -1.11 -3.71 6.04
CA ASP A 59 -2.18 -4.12 5.11
C ASP A 59 -2.32 -5.65 5.20
N CYS A 60 -3.42 -6.12 5.77
CA CYS A 60 -3.80 -7.53 5.72
C CYS A 60 -4.27 -7.84 4.30
N LEU A 61 -3.45 -8.61 3.57
CA LEU A 61 -3.76 -8.97 2.19
C LEU A 61 -4.96 -9.92 2.10
N GLY A 62 -5.88 -9.65 1.18
CA GLY A 62 -7.11 -10.40 0.95
C GLY A 62 -8.19 -9.44 0.44
N GLU A 63 -8.11 -9.06 -0.84
CA GLU A 63 -9.05 -8.14 -1.49
C GLU A 63 -10.24 -8.94 -2.08
N PHE A 64 -11.40 -8.28 -2.24
CA PHE A 64 -12.57 -8.80 -2.94
C PHE A 64 -13.15 -10.07 -2.30
N VAL A 65 -13.84 -9.87 -1.19
CA VAL A 65 -14.66 -10.90 -0.56
C VAL A 65 -16.03 -10.97 -1.23
N ASP A 66 -16.55 -12.18 -1.39
CA ASP A 66 -17.81 -12.43 -2.09
C ASP A 66 -18.97 -12.73 -1.13
N THR A 67 -18.69 -12.97 0.15
CA THR A 67 -19.68 -13.34 1.15
C THR A 67 -19.52 -12.56 2.46
N GLU A 68 -20.61 -12.44 3.22
CA GLU A 68 -20.60 -11.86 4.56
C GLU A 68 -19.64 -12.60 5.50
N GLY A 69 -19.60 -13.94 5.41
CA GLY A 69 -18.68 -14.74 6.22
C GLY A 69 -17.21 -14.42 5.96
N GLU A 70 -16.82 -14.22 4.71
CA GLU A 70 -15.46 -13.80 4.34
C GLU A 70 -15.14 -12.38 4.82
N ALA A 71 -16.10 -11.46 4.72
CA ALA A 71 -15.94 -10.09 5.21
C ALA A 71 -15.74 -10.05 6.74
N ILE A 72 -16.49 -10.88 7.48
CA ILE A 72 -16.33 -11.03 8.94
C ILE A 72 -14.96 -11.66 9.25
N GLN A 73 -14.54 -12.68 8.53
CA GLN A 73 -13.23 -13.31 8.72
C GLN A 73 -12.09 -12.33 8.46
N ALA A 74 -12.18 -11.49 7.41
CA ALA A 74 -11.21 -10.45 7.12
C ALA A 74 -11.15 -9.40 8.25
N LYS A 75 -12.31 -8.97 8.76
CA LYS A 75 -12.39 -8.08 9.92
C LYS A 75 -11.70 -8.70 11.15
N ASP A 76 -12.00 -9.97 11.46
CA ASP A 76 -11.45 -10.66 12.62
C ASP A 76 -9.92 -10.81 12.51
N GLN A 77 -9.38 -11.08 11.31
CA GLN A 77 -7.94 -11.10 11.06
C GLN A 77 -7.30 -9.72 11.29
N ILE A 78 -7.95 -8.64 10.86
CA ILE A 78 -7.49 -7.27 11.11
C ILE A 78 -7.45 -7.00 12.62
N LEU A 79 -8.49 -7.37 13.36
CA LEU A 79 -8.54 -7.22 14.81
C LEU A 79 -7.43 -8.03 15.51
N GLU A 80 -7.17 -9.25 15.08
CA GLU A 80 -6.08 -10.09 15.61
C GLU A 80 -4.71 -9.41 15.45
N VAL A 81 -4.44 -8.83 14.27
CA VAL A 81 -3.21 -8.08 14.02
C VAL A 81 -3.12 -6.83 14.92
N MET A 82 -4.22 -6.10 15.07
CA MET A 82 -4.27 -4.92 15.95
C MET A 82 -3.99 -5.28 17.41
N TYR A 83 -4.60 -6.38 17.92
CA TYR A 83 -4.31 -6.92 19.25
C TYR A 83 -2.83 -7.28 19.41
N ALA A 84 -2.25 -7.94 18.43
CA ALA A 84 -0.85 -8.33 18.48
C ALA A 84 0.09 -7.11 18.55
N ILE A 85 -0.14 -6.09 17.71
CA ILE A 85 0.63 -4.84 17.70
C ILE A 85 0.52 -4.14 19.07
N ASN A 86 -0.70 -4.00 19.60
CA ASN A 86 -0.95 -3.33 20.86
C ASN A 86 -0.32 -4.07 22.05
N ASN A 87 -0.46 -5.39 22.14
CA ASN A 87 0.05 -6.20 23.24
C ASN A 87 1.58 -6.22 23.31
N HIS A 88 2.27 -6.01 22.17
CA HIS A 88 3.72 -5.90 22.11
C HIS A 88 4.22 -4.44 22.19
N ASN A 89 3.32 -3.47 22.43
CA ASN A 89 3.64 -2.04 22.50
C ASN A 89 4.41 -1.53 21.26
N LEU A 90 4.07 -2.05 20.08
CA LEU A 90 4.72 -1.69 18.83
C LEU A 90 4.06 -0.46 18.22
N ASN A 91 4.85 0.37 17.55
CA ASN A 91 4.38 1.55 16.86
C ASN A 91 3.92 1.18 15.43
N GLY A 92 2.65 0.82 15.33
CA GLY A 92 2.01 0.41 14.09
C GLY A 92 0.55 0.84 14.03
N HIS A 93 0.03 0.96 12.81
CA HIS A 93 -1.38 1.24 12.53
C HIS A 93 -1.83 0.45 11.30
N MET A 94 -3.12 0.52 10.94
CA MET A 94 -3.69 -0.33 9.89
C MET A 94 -4.01 0.45 8.62
N SER A 95 -3.85 -0.22 7.49
CA SER A 95 -4.40 0.16 6.18
C SER A 95 -5.40 -0.88 5.76
N ILE A 96 -6.63 -0.47 5.44
CA ILE A 96 -7.76 -1.37 5.24
C ILE A 96 -8.48 -0.98 3.95
N LYS A 97 -8.88 -1.97 3.15
CA LYS A 97 -9.72 -1.76 1.97
C LYS A 97 -11.18 -2.06 2.32
N LEU A 98 -12.11 -1.24 1.85
CA LEU A 98 -13.53 -1.51 2.07
C LEU A 98 -14.00 -2.79 1.35
N SER A 99 -13.37 -3.15 0.23
CA SER A 99 -13.66 -4.40 -0.48
C SER A 99 -13.41 -5.64 0.38
N GLN A 100 -12.44 -5.60 1.32
CA GLN A 100 -12.20 -6.67 2.29
C GLN A 100 -13.32 -6.80 3.32
N LEU A 101 -14.06 -5.72 3.57
CA LEU A 101 -15.11 -5.65 4.58
C LEU A 101 -16.51 -5.83 3.99
N GLY A 102 -16.61 -6.12 2.67
CA GLY A 102 -17.85 -6.45 1.99
C GLY A 102 -18.50 -5.31 1.20
N SER A 103 -17.78 -4.20 0.92
CA SER A 103 -18.37 -3.04 0.22
C SER A 103 -18.85 -3.33 -1.20
N GLU A 104 -18.32 -4.38 -1.87
CA GLU A 104 -18.73 -4.73 -3.23
C GLU A 104 -20.15 -5.27 -3.32
N PHE A 105 -20.74 -5.75 -2.22
CA PHE A 105 -22.10 -6.30 -2.19
C PHE A 105 -22.99 -5.70 -1.08
N ASP A 106 -22.43 -5.20 0.01
CA ASP A 106 -23.17 -4.52 1.10
C ASP A 106 -22.32 -3.44 1.77
N ILE A 107 -22.56 -2.19 1.39
CA ILE A 107 -21.83 -1.04 1.94
C ILE A 107 -22.12 -0.81 3.43
N ASP A 108 -23.29 -1.18 3.92
CA ASP A 108 -23.63 -1.04 5.34
C ASP A 108 -22.96 -2.14 6.18
N LEU A 109 -22.73 -3.33 5.62
CA LEU A 109 -21.89 -4.34 6.24
C LEU A 109 -20.44 -3.82 6.38
N ALA A 110 -19.87 -3.30 5.30
CA ALA A 110 -18.53 -2.73 5.32
C ALA A 110 -18.42 -1.59 6.35
N TYR A 111 -19.42 -0.72 6.44
CA TYR A 111 -19.49 0.33 7.46
C TYR A 111 -19.52 -0.26 8.88
N ARG A 112 -20.37 -1.26 9.16
CA ARG A 112 -20.46 -1.90 10.48
C ARG A 112 -19.14 -2.56 10.87
N ASN A 113 -18.52 -3.32 9.96
CA ASN A 113 -17.25 -3.97 10.17
C ASN A 113 -16.12 -2.96 10.46
N LEU A 114 -16.03 -1.89 9.67
CA LEU A 114 -15.04 -0.84 9.87
C LEU A 114 -15.27 -0.06 11.16
N ARG A 115 -16.51 0.21 11.52
CA ARG A 115 -16.87 0.87 12.79
C ARG A 115 -16.44 0.03 14.00
N GLU A 116 -16.61 -1.29 13.96
CA GLU A 116 -16.15 -2.21 15.02
C GLU A 116 -14.61 -2.15 15.14
N ILE A 117 -13.88 -2.16 14.02
CA ILE A 117 -12.42 -1.98 14.00
C ILE A 117 -12.02 -0.65 14.63
N LEU A 118 -12.70 0.45 14.30
CA LEU A 118 -12.41 1.78 14.85
C LEU A 118 -12.71 1.90 16.34
N LEU A 119 -13.79 1.27 16.84
CA LEU A 119 -14.07 1.18 18.26
C LEU A 119 -12.92 0.49 19.00
N LYS A 120 -12.43 -0.63 18.46
CA LYS A 120 -11.32 -1.35 19.03
C LYS A 120 -9.99 -0.55 18.91
N ALA A 121 -9.79 0.16 17.82
CA ALA A 121 -8.63 1.03 17.63
C ALA A 121 -8.56 2.16 18.67
N ASN A 122 -9.69 2.69 19.11
CA ASN A 122 -9.73 3.69 20.19
C ASN A 122 -9.24 3.11 21.53
N GLU A 123 -9.54 1.84 21.83
CA GLU A 123 -9.03 1.15 23.02
C GLU A 123 -7.50 0.95 22.95
N PHE A 124 -6.92 0.86 21.74
CA PHE A 124 -5.51 0.63 21.47
C PHE A 124 -4.75 1.96 21.26
N ASN A 125 -4.79 2.83 22.24
CA ASN A 125 -4.13 4.13 22.22
C ASN A 125 -4.46 4.98 20.98
N ASN A 126 -5.73 4.95 20.53
CA ASN A 126 -6.21 5.61 19.32
C ASN A 126 -5.41 5.20 18.06
N MET A 127 -5.16 3.90 17.91
CA MET A 127 -4.48 3.37 16.73
C MET A 127 -5.13 3.93 15.45
N HIS A 128 -4.33 4.48 14.56
CA HIS A 128 -4.85 5.06 13.33
C HIS A 128 -5.32 3.97 12.36
N ILE A 129 -6.47 4.19 11.73
CA ILE A 129 -7.00 3.32 10.66
C ILE A 129 -7.07 4.14 9.37
N ASN A 130 -6.32 3.72 8.36
CA ASN A 130 -6.36 4.32 7.05
C ASN A 130 -7.23 3.50 6.10
N ILE A 131 -8.25 4.12 5.51
CA ILE A 131 -9.06 3.50 4.46
C ILE A 131 -8.32 3.68 3.15
N ASP A 132 -7.84 2.58 2.56
CA ASP A 132 -7.17 2.61 1.26
C ASP A 132 -8.18 2.85 0.14
N THR A 133 -7.77 3.60 -0.88
CA THR A 133 -8.57 3.82 -2.09
C THR A 133 -8.18 2.82 -3.17
N GLU A 134 -9.18 2.31 -3.86
CA GLU A 134 -9.06 1.37 -4.94
C GLU A 134 -9.38 2.04 -6.29
N LYS A 135 -10.20 1.43 -7.16
CA LYS A 135 -10.63 2.04 -8.42
C LYS A 135 -11.51 3.28 -8.17
N TYR A 136 -11.63 4.11 -9.20
CA TYR A 136 -12.48 5.30 -9.13
C TYR A 136 -13.94 4.97 -8.79
N ASP A 137 -14.47 3.85 -9.26
CA ASP A 137 -15.84 3.43 -9.02
C ASP A 137 -16.15 3.26 -7.52
N SER A 138 -15.20 2.77 -6.72
CA SER A 138 -15.34 2.63 -5.26
C SER A 138 -15.15 3.94 -4.48
N LEU A 139 -14.71 5.02 -5.13
CA LEU A 139 -14.41 6.29 -4.44
C LEU A 139 -15.63 6.90 -3.76
N PHE A 140 -16.82 6.76 -4.36
CA PHE A 140 -18.07 7.25 -3.79
C PHE A 140 -18.37 6.54 -2.47
N ASP A 141 -18.29 5.22 -2.44
CA ASP A 141 -18.55 4.39 -1.27
C ASP A 141 -17.56 4.69 -0.15
N ILE A 142 -16.28 4.81 -0.48
CA ILE A 142 -15.22 5.18 0.46
C ILE A 142 -15.52 6.54 1.10
N THR A 143 -15.89 7.55 0.30
CA THR A 143 -16.22 8.88 0.84
C THR A 143 -17.49 8.89 1.64
N GLN A 144 -18.49 8.10 1.27
CA GLN A 144 -19.75 7.95 2.03
C GLN A 144 -19.49 7.32 3.41
N VAL A 145 -18.75 6.23 3.47
CA VAL A 145 -18.39 5.57 4.73
C VAL A 145 -17.52 6.50 5.60
N LEU A 146 -16.54 7.17 5.01
CA LEU A 146 -15.67 8.11 5.72
C LEU A 146 -16.47 9.29 6.30
N ASP A 147 -17.44 9.84 5.55
CA ASP A 147 -18.29 10.94 6.01
C ASP A 147 -19.18 10.54 7.20
N ARG A 148 -19.63 9.28 7.25
CA ARG A 148 -20.37 8.74 8.40
C ARG A 148 -19.48 8.56 9.64
N LEU A 149 -18.20 8.20 9.46
CA LEU A 149 -17.27 7.84 10.55
C LEU A 149 -16.50 9.03 11.12
N LYS A 150 -16.12 10.02 10.30
CA LYS A 150 -15.26 11.15 10.72
C LYS A 150 -15.81 12.02 11.85
N GLY A 151 -17.14 11.99 12.07
CA GLY A 151 -17.80 12.67 13.17
C GLY A 151 -17.60 11.97 14.51
N GLU A 152 -17.55 10.63 14.49
CA GLU A 152 -17.40 9.78 15.67
C GLU A 152 -15.92 9.48 15.99
N PHE A 153 -15.08 9.33 14.95
CA PHE A 153 -13.68 8.88 15.09
C PHE A 153 -12.69 9.95 14.60
N LYS A 154 -11.63 10.19 15.39
CA LYS A 154 -10.54 11.11 15.05
C LYS A 154 -9.32 10.38 14.50
N ASN A 155 -9.24 9.08 14.70
CA ASN A 155 -8.16 8.19 14.28
C ASN A 155 -8.43 7.48 12.93
N VAL A 156 -9.39 7.97 12.15
CA VAL A 156 -9.65 7.50 10.79
C VAL A 156 -9.04 8.45 9.75
N GLY A 157 -8.57 7.91 8.65
CA GLY A 157 -8.06 8.66 7.49
C GLY A 157 -8.28 7.90 6.19
N THR A 158 -7.84 8.48 5.08
CA THR A 158 -7.94 7.85 3.77
C THR A 158 -6.79 8.24 2.84
N VAL A 159 -6.82 7.71 1.63
CA VAL A 159 -5.84 7.98 0.57
C VAL A 159 -6.42 8.95 -0.45
N ILE A 160 -5.60 9.88 -0.89
CA ILE A 160 -5.90 10.77 -2.03
C ILE A 160 -5.00 10.39 -3.20
N GLN A 161 -5.62 9.98 -4.28
CA GLN A 161 -4.94 9.64 -5.52
C GLN A 161 -4.83 10.89 -6.40
N ALA A 162 -3.65 11.48 -6.47
CA ALA A 162 -3.43 12.79 -7.12
C ALA A 162 -3.67 12.78 -8.63
N TYR A 163 -3.68 11.63 -9.28
CA TYR A 163 -4.01 11.55 -10.71
C TYR A 163 -5.49 11.83 -11.01
N LEU A 164 -6.39 11.71 -10.02
CA LEU A 164 -7.82 11.99 -10.20
C LEU A 164 -8.08 13.50 -10.23
N TYR A 165 -8.92 13.96 -11.15
CA TYR A 165 -9.36 15.35 -11.20
C TYR A 165 -10.08 15.82 -9.94
N LYS A 166 -10.78 14.88 -9.24
CA LYS A 166 -11.46 15.14 -7.96
C LYS A 166 -10.53 15.26 -6.76
N ALA A 167 -9.22 14.96 -6.91
CA ALA A 167 -8.29 14.92 -5.78
C ALA A 167 -8.20 16.25 -5.02
N ASP A 168 -8.25 17.37 -5.72
CA ASP A 168 -8.18 18.71 -5.10
C ASP A 168 -9.38 18.98 -4.18
N ALA A 169 -10.58 18.70 -4.66
CA ALA A 169 -11.81 18.84 -3.88
C ALA A 169 -11.82 17.92 -2.64
N LEU A 170 -11.26 16.71 -2.76
CA LEU A 170 -11.15 15.78 -1.63
C LEU A 170 -10.14 16.27 -0.58
N VAL A 171 -9.03 16.88 -0.98
CA VAL A 171 -8.09 17.52 -0.05
C VAL A 171 -8.78 18.64 0.74
N ASP A 172 -9.58 19.48 0.09
CA ASP A 172 -10.33 20.55 0.74
C ASP A 172 -11.45 20.04 1.65
N LYS A 173 -12.08 18.93 1.28
CA LYS A 173 -13.17 18.32 2.05
C LYS A 173 -12.73 17.76 3.40
N TYR A 174 -11.47 17.29 3.51
CA TYR A 174 -10.98 16.55 4.67
C TYR A 174 -9.75 17.18 5.35
N PRO A 175 -9.78 18.46 5.76
CA PRO A 175 -8.64 19.12 6.39
C PRO A 175 -8.31 18.51 7.77
N GLU A 176 -9.30 17.99 8.48
CA GLU A 176 -9.18 17.43 9.84
C GLU A 176 -8.67 15.98 9.87
N LEU A 177 -8.71 15.27 8.75
CA LEU A 177 -8.31 13.88 8.69
C LEU A 177 -6.83 13.73 8.33
N ARG A 178 -6.18 12.64 8.80
CA ARG A 178 -4.90 12.20 8.25
C ARG A 178 -5.14 11.70 6.83
N LEU A 179 -4.40 12.23 5.87
CA LEU A 179 -4.52 11.83 4.47
C LEU A 179 -3.18 11.29 3.94
N ARG A 180 -3.24 10.13 3.30
CA ARG A 180 -2.12 9.59 2.54
C ARG A 180 -2.18 10.08 1.10
N MET A 181 -1.20 10.86 0.71
CA MET A 181 -1.07 11.37 -0.66
C MET A 181 -0.31 10.36 -1.51
N VAL A 182 -0.93 9.89 -2.58
CA VAL A 182 -0.32 8.97 -3.57
C VAL A 182 -0.51 9.51 -4.99
N LYS A 183 0.32 9.06 -5.94
CA LYS A 183 0.15 9.44 -7.36
C LYS A 183 -1.12 8.83 -7.96
N GLY A 184 -1.42 7.59 -7.62
CA GLY A 184 -2.48 6.75 -8.19
C GLY A 184 -1.87 5.55 -8.94
N ALA A 185 -2.56 4.40 -8.90
CA ALA A 185 -2.05 3.14 -9.44
C ALA A 185 -2.96 2.47 -10.47
N TYR A 186 -4.25 2.78 -10.44
CA TYR A 186 -5.24 2.17 -11.33
C TYR A 186 -5.25 2.83 -12.70
N LYS A 187 -5.79 2.12 -13.68
CA LYS A 187 -5.99 2.67 -15.02
C LYS A 187 -7.40 3.24 -15.08
N GLU A 188 -7.48 4.56 -15.12
CA GLU A 188 -8.74 5.30 -15.25
C GLU A 188 -8.84 5.98 -16.61
N ALA A 189 -10.06 6.34 -17.02
CA ALA A 189 -10.33 7.03 -18.28
C ALA A 189 -9.82 8.50 -18.23
N ASP A 190 -9.59 9.08 -19.41
CA ASP A 190 -9.06 10.44 -19.57
C ASP A 190 -10.00 11.55 -19.08
N ASN A 191 -11.31 11.28 -19.00
CA ASN A 191 -12.30 12.18 -18.41
C ASN A 191 -12.35 12.12 -16.87
N ILE A 192 -11.57 11.21 -16.25
CA ILE A 192 -11.53 10.99 -14.78
C ILE A 192 -10.17 11.37 -14.21
N ALA A 193 -9.07 11.08 -14.94
CA ALA A 193 -7.71 11.18 -14.43
C ALA A 193 -6.71 11.71 -15.46
N PHE A 194 -5.67 12.38 -14.98
CA PHE A 194 -4.49 12.72 -15.75
C PHE A 194 -3.84 11.46 -16.34
N GLN A 195 -3.39 11.52 -17.59
CA GLN A 195 -2.85 10.37 -18.32
C GLN A 195 -1.32 10.40 -18.42
N THR A 196 -0.70 11.57 -18.33
CA THR A 196 0.76 11.68 -18.44
C THR A 196 1.43 11.69 -17.07
N LYS A 197 2.66 11.17 -17.04
CA LYS A 197 3.45 11.14 -15.80
C LYS A 197 3.73 12.55 -15.29
N GLU A 198 3.97 13.46 -16.20
CA GLU A 198 4.31 14.85 -15.93
C GLU A 198 3.15 15.55 -15.22
N GLU A 199 1.94 15.48 -15.76
CA GLU A 199 0.73 16.06 -15.15
C GLU A 199 0.44 15.47 -13.77
N ILE A 200 0.61 14.15 -13.63
CA ILE A 200 0.40 13.45 -12.35
C ILE A 200 1.42 13.90 -11.31
N ASP A 201 2.70 14.00 -11.68
CA ASP A 201 3.77 14.42 -10.79
C ASP A 201 3.58 15.89 -10.33
N GLU A 202 3.23 16.79 -11.25
CA GLU A 202 2.93 18.19 -10.96
C GLU A 202 1.75 18.33 -10.01
N ASN A 203 0.63 17.68 -10.31
CA ASN A 203 -0.55 17.71 -9.45
C ASN A 203 -0.27 17.09 -8.07
N TYR A 204 0.48 15.99 -8.01
CA TYR A 204 0.88 15.34 -6.76
C TYR A 204 1.68 16.29 -5.86
N ILE A 205 2.69 16.96 -6.39
CA ILE A 205 3.51 17.94 -5.68
C ILE A 205 2.65 19.14 -5.24
N ARG A 206 1.80 19.65 -6.11
CA ARG A 206 0.90 20.78 -5.84
C ARG A 206 -0.05 20.46 -4.67
N LEU A 207 -0.68 19.29 -4.70
CA LEU A 207 -1.62 18.84 -3.66
C LEU A 207 -0.92 18.61 -2.31
N ILE A 208 0.29 18.03 -2.30
CA ILE A 208 1.07 17.88 -1.07
C ILE A 208 1.39 19.26 -0.47
N LYS A 209 1.89 20.21 -1.26
CA LYS A 209 2.19 21.57 -0.79
C LYS A 209 0.95 22.23 -0.21
N LYS A 210 -0.19 22.18 -0.93
CA LYS A 210 -1.48 22.70 -0.45
C LYS A 210 -1.82 22.07 0.90
N ARG A 211 -1.74 20.74 1.00
CA ARG A 211 -2.07 19.99 2.18
C ARG A 211 -1.17 20.33 3.38
N LEU A 212 0.14 20.46 3.16
CA LEU A 212 1.09 20.83 4.21
C LEU A 212 0.80 22.22 4.81
N LEU A 213 0.27 23.15 4.03
CA LEU A 213 -0.10 24.47 4.50
C LEU A 213 -1.46 24.51 5.21
N THR A 214 -2.44 23.73 4.74
CA THR A 214 -3.85 23.88 5.13
C THR A 214 -4.36 22.80 6.10
N ALA A 215 -3.71 21.62 6.14
CA ALA A 215 -4.18 20.50 6.94
C ALA A 215 -4.07 20.78 8.45
N LYS A 216 -5.00 20.22 9.21
CA LYS A 216 -4.99 20.22 10.69
C LYS A 216 -4.51 18.88 11.27
N ASN A 217 -4.22 17.90 10.40
CA ASN A 217 -3.76 16.57 10.77
C ASN A 217 -2.57 16.17 9.87
N VAL A 218 -1.97 15.01 10.14
CA VAL A 218 -0.80 14.49 9.45
C VAL A 218 -1.06 14.31 7.95
N THR A 219 -0.09 14.71 7.15
CA THR A 219 -0.02 14.43 5.71
C THR A 219 1.01 13.33 5.49
N SER A 220 0.57 12.13 5.09
CA SER A 220 1.45 11.02 4.74
C SER A 220 1.83 11.12 3.26
N ILE A 221 3.12 11.32 2.98
CA ILE A 221 3.66 11.57 1.62
C ILE A 221 4.21 10.25 1.08
N ALA A 222 3.41 9.53 0.31
CA ALA A 222 3.73 8.16 -0.13
C ALA A 222 4.37 8.17 -1.52
N THR A 223 5.69 8.07 -1.57
CA THR A 223 6.45 8.05 -2.83
C THR A 223 7.83 7.41 -2.66
N HIS A 224 8.36 6.83 -3.77
CA HIS A 224 9.74 6.36 -3.90
C HIS A 224 10.58 7.24 -4.85
N ASP A 225 10.05 8.38 -5.26
CA ASP A 225 10.69 9.27 -6.25
C ASP A 225 11.57 10.30 -5.53
N ASP A 226 12.90 10.16 -5.67
CA ASP A 226 13.89 11.03 -5.03
C ASP A 226 13.68 12.50 -5.36
N ARG A 227 13.29 12.80 -6.61
CA ARG A 227 13.06 14.20 -7.05
C ARG A 227 11.88 14.82 -6.31
N VAL A 228 10.81 14.05 -6.14
CA VAL A 228 9.64 14.49 -5.38
C VAL A 228 10.01 14.68 -3.90
N ILE A 229 10.72 13.71 -3.30
CA ILE A 229 11.15 13.79 -1.90
C ILE A 229 12.01 15.03 -1.67
N THR A 230 13.06 15.24 -2.47
CA THR A 230 13.95 16.40 -2.38
C THR A 230 13.18 17.71 -2.50
N HIS A 231 12.25 17.78 -3.48
CA HIS A 231 11.45 18.98 -3.70
C HIS A 231 10.51 19.30 -2.52
N ILE A 232 9.90 18.26 -1.92
CA ILE A 232 9.02 18.44 -0.76
C ILE A 232 9.83 18.75 0.52
N LEU A 233 10.99 18.13 0.72
CA LEU A 233 11.88 18.45 1.84
C LEU A 233 12.33 19.92 1.80
N GLN A 234 12.65 20.43 0.62
CA GLN A 234 12.98 21.85 0.45
C GLN A 234 11.79 22.74 0.80
N PHE A 235 10.60 22.43 0.28
CA PHE A 235 9.38 23.16 0.60
C PHE A 235 9.05 23.18 2.11
N ILE A 236 9.22 22.04 2.78
CA ILE A 236 9.03 21.90 4.23
C ILE A 236 9.97 22.84 5.00
N LYS A 237 11.25 22.90 4.60
CA LYS A 237 12.25 23.80 5.20
C LYS A 237 11.89 25.25 4.97
N ASP A 238 11.59 25.64 3.73
CA ASP A 238 11.31 27.02 3.36
C ASP A 238 10.06 27.58 4.05
N ASN A 239 9.10 26.72 4.38
CA ASN A 239 7.85 27.11 5.03
C ASN A 239 7.80 26.76 6.53
N ASN A 240 8.91 26.29 7.12
CA ASN A 240 9.00 25.89 8.53
C ASN A 240 7.87 24.95 8.97
N ILE A 241 7.53 23.96 8.13
CA ILE A 241 6.44 22.99 8.44
C ILE A 241 6.88 22.10 9.61
N PRO A 242 6.11 22.07 10.73
CA PRO A 242 6.48 21.26 11.89
C PRO A 242 6.49 19.77 11.60
N LYS A 243 7.47 19.02 12.16
CA LYS A 243 7.65 17.59 11.88
C LYS A 243 6.42 16.73 12.20
N HIS A 244 5.64 17.08 13.21
CA HIS A 244 4.43 16.35 13.57
C HIS A 244 3.27 16.49 12.57
N ARG A 245 3.41 17.36 11.55
CA ARG A 245 2.38 17.61 10.53
C ARG A 245 2.50 16.70 9.31
N TYR A 246 3.58 15.96 9.18
CA TYR A 246 3.82 15.08 8.03
C TYR A 246 4.68 13.87 8.39
N GLU A 247 4.66 12.92 7.50
CA GLU A 247 5.58 11.78 7.43
C GLU A 247 5.80 11.37 5.98
N PHE A 248 6.93 10.74 5.69
CA PHE A 248 7.15 10.07 4.41
C PHE A 248 6.74 8.62 4.51
N GLN A 249 6.23 8.05 3.40
CA GLN A 249 5.84 6.66 3.33
C GLN A 249 6.44 5.95 2.12
N MET A 250 6.88 4.70 2.31
CA MET A 250 7.30 3.80 1.25
C MET A 250 6.77 2.40 1.48
N LEU A 251 6.75 1.60 0.41
CA LEU A 251 6.39 0.18 0.49
C LEU A 251 7.54 -0.63 1.10
N TYR A 252 7.20 -1.63 1.91
CA TYR A 252 8.14 -2.57 2.49
C TYR A 252 8.97 -3.28 1.40
N GLY A 253 10.27 -3.43 1.65
CA GLY A 253 11.22 -4.06 0.73
C GLY A 253 11.72 -3.17 -0.41
N PHE A 254 11.26 -1.92 -0.50
CA PHE A 254 11.70 -0.97 -1.52
C PHE A 254 12.39 0.23 -0.87
N ARG A 255 13.63 0.53 -1.31
CA ARG A 255 14.37 1.71 -0.87
C ARG A 255 14.50 1.85 0.66
N THR A 256 14.75 0.75 1.35
CA THR A 256 14.93 0.73 2.81
C THR A 256 16.10 1.61 3.25
N ASP A 257 17.15 1.69 2.43
CA ASP A 257 18.30 2.59 2.59
C ASP A 257 17.88 4.05 2.70
N LEU A 258 17.05 4.52 1.76
CA LEU A 258 16.55 5.89 1.76
C LEU A 258 15.59 6.16 2.93
N ALA A 259 14.77 5.19 3.30
CA ALA A 259 13.89 5.30 4.46
C ALA A 259 14.69 5.50 5.76
N GLU A 260 15.77 4.74 5.93
CA GLU A 260 16.67 4.87 7.08
C GLU A 260 17.43 6.21 7.08
N GLU A 261 17.88 6.69 5.91
CA GLU A 261 18.54 7.99 5.76
C GLU A 261 17.62 9.13 6.19
N ILE A 262 16.41 9.20 5.63
CA ILE A 262 15.41 10.22 5.95
C ILE A 262 15.07 10.19 7.45
N THR A 263 14.96 9.00 8.04
CA THR A 263 14.68 8.85 9.49
C THR A 263 15.85 9.33 10.34
N LYS A 264 17.11 9.02 9.96
CA LYS A 264 18.33 9.51 10.65
C LYS A 264 18.44 11.02 10.61
N ASP A 265 17.97 11.66 9.53
CA ASP A 265 17.89 13.12 9.42
C ASP A 265 16.77 13.71 10.29
N GLY A 266 16.08 12.86 11.04
CA GLY A 266 15.06 13.22 12.03
C GLY A 266 13.70 13.54 11.42
N TYR A 267 13.38 13.06 10.23
CA TYR A 267 12.04 13.13 9.64
C TYR A 267 11.22 11.91 10.01
N ASN A 268 9.90 12.09 10.16
CA ASN A 268 8.99 10.97 10.40
C ASN A 268 8.87 10.10 9.17
N PHE A 269 8.97 8.81 9.37
CA PHE A 269 8.87 7.81 8.31
C PHE A 269 7.95 6.67 8.70
N CYS A 270 7.15 6.21 7.75
CA CYS A 270 6.29 5.05 7.91
C CYS A 270 6.48 4.08 6.73
N ILE A 271 6.58 2.80 7.02
CA ILE A 271 6.64 1.74 6.00
C ILE A 271 5.26 1.08 5.89
N TYR A 272 4.74 1.02 4.66
CA TYR A 272 3.55 0.22 4.33
C TYR A 272 3.94 -1.24 4.22
N VAL A 273 3.44 -2.07 5.12
CA VAL A 273 3.82 -3.47 5.30
C VAL A 273 2.66 -4.38 4.93
N PRO A 274 2.69 -5.02 3.76
CA PRO A 274 1.75 -6.08 3.42
C PRO A 274 2.00 -7.33 4.27
N TYR A 275 0.92 -7.97 4.71
CA TYR A 275 0.93 -9.16 5.54
C TYR A 275 -0.15 -10.15 5.09
N GLY A 276 0.17 -11.44 4.98
CA GLY A 276 -0.80 -12.50 4.67
C GLY A 276 -0.42 -13.38 3.50
N ASN A 277 -1.33 -14.30 3.16
CA ASN A 277 -1.11 -15.33 2.14
C ASN A 277 -1.33 -14.85 0.70
N ASP A 278 -2.08 -13.77 0.48
CA ASP A 278 -2.44 -13.27 -0.87
C ASP A 278 -1.37 -12.35 -1.47
N TRP A 279 -0.11 -12.65 -1.14
CA TRP A 279 1.07 -11.88 -1.52
C TRP A 279 1.34 -11.85 -3.04
N PHE A 280 0.95 -12.90 -3.78
CA PHE A 280 1.29 -13.02 -5.22
C PHE A 280 0.60 -11.94 -6.05
N GLY A 281 -0.71 -11.74 -5.85
CA GLY A 281 -1.46 -10.68 -6.50
C GLY A 281 -0.88 -9.30 -6.20
N TYR A 282 -0.62 -9.01 -4.93
CA TYR A 282 0.06 -7.78 -4.51
C TYR A 282 1.39 -7.59 -5.22
N PHE A 283 2.23 -8.63 -5.24
CA PHE A 283 3.56 -8.60 -5.80
C PHE A 283 3.54 -8.37 -7.32
N MET A 284 2.64 -9.03 -8.06
CA MET A 284 2.47 -8.84 -9.49
C MET A 284 2.04 -7.40 -9.84
N ARG A 285 1.19 -6.77 -9.03
CA ARG A 285 0.84 -5.35 -9.20
C ARG A 285 2.05 -4.43 -9.01
N ARG A 286 2.92 -4.70 -8.04
CA ARG A 286 4.19 -3.92 -7.84
C ARG A 286 5.15 -4.08 -9.01
N LEU A 287 5.22 -5.26 -9.61
CA LEU A 287 6.00 -5.48 -10.84
C LEU A 287 5.40 -4.76 -12.05
N ALA A 288 4.08 -4.70 -12.16
CA ALA A 288 3.40 -3.94 -13.19
C ALA A 288 3.73 -2.44 -13.14
N GLU A 289 3.88 -1.89 -11.92
CA GLU A 289 4.23 -0.48 -11.71
C GLU A 289 5.72 -0.20 -11.97
N ARG A 290 6.60 -1.14 -11.64
CA ARG A 290 8.06 -1.01 -11.78
C ARG A 290 8.70 -2.28 -12.34
N PRO A 291 8.63 -2.50 -13.68
CA PRO A 291 9.20 -3.68 -14.31
C PRO A 291 10.71 -3.88 -14.07
N GLN A 292 11.44 -2.81 -13.78
CA GLN A 292 12.87 -2.90 -13.42
C GLN A 292 13.13 -3.69 -12.14
N ASN A 293 12.14 -3.84 -11.26
CA ASN A 293 12.25 -4.65 -10.04
C ASN A 293 12.30 -6.16 -10.34
N LEU A 294 12.05 -6.58 -11.59
CA LEU A 294 12.27 -7.95 -12.05
C LEU A 294 13.69 -8.48 -11.75
N ASN A 295 14.70 -7.62 -11.77
CA ASN A 295 16.07 -8.03 -11.44
C ASN A 295 16.23 -8.52 -9.98
N LEU A 296 15.40 -8.04 -9.07
CA LEU A 296 15.37 -8.53 -7.67
C LEU A 296 14.83 -9.96 -7.60
N MET A 297 13.81 -10.28 -8.42
CA MET A 297 13.28 -11.64 -8.54
C MET A 297 14.29 -12.59 -9.18
N PHE A 298 14.86 -12.23 -10.33
CA PHE A 298 15.76 -13.13 -11.06
C PHE A 298 16.96 -13.55 -10.22
N LYS A 299 17.53 -12.68 -9.40
CA LYS A 299 18.60 -13.02 -8.47
C LYS A 299 18.21 -14.09 -7.45
N GLU A 300 16.93 -14.15 -7.04
CA GLU A 300 16.44 -15.17 -6.11
C GLU A 300 16.09 -16.48 -6.83
N PHE A 301 15.44 -16.41 -8.00
CA PHE A 301 15.10 -17.58 -8.83
C PHE A 301 16.31 -18.34 -9.37
N THR A 302 17.43 -17.68 -9.56
CA THR A 302 18.68 -18.32 -10.08
C THR A 302 19.55 -18.94 -8.99
N LYS A 303 19.15 -18.91 -7.72
CA LYS A 303 19.88 -19.60 -6.65
C LYS A 303 19.83 -21.13 -6.82
N PRO A 304 20.95 -21.86 -6.69
CA PRO A 304 21.01 -23.31 -6.94
C PRO A 304 20.06 -24.15 -6.08
N ALA A 305 19.72 -23.68 -4.88
CA ALA A 305 18.77 -24.35 -3.99
C ALA A 305 17.32 -24.33 -4.52
N MET A 306 16.96 -23.37 -5.36
CA MET A 306 15.64 -23.23 -5.98
C MET A 306 15.48 -24.15 -7.19
N LEU A 307 16.53 -24.33 -7.99
CA LEU A 307 16.50 -25.14 -9.21
C LEU A 307 16.26 -26.63 -8.91
N LYS A 308 16.59 -27.12 -7.72
CA LYS A 308 16.40 -28.53 -7.33
C LYS A 308 14.97 -28.90 -6.88
N LYS A 309 14.10 -27.92 -6.56
CA LYS A 309 12.69 -28.16 -6.14
C LYS A 309 11.63 -27.81 -7.20
N ALA A 310 12.06 -27.58 -8.42
CA ALA A 310 11.42 -26.76 -9.43
C ALA A 310 10.50 -27.45 -10.45
N GLY A 311 9.79 -28.51 -10.12
CA GLY A 311 8.84 -29.13 -11.08
C GLY A 311 7.74 -28.17 -11.58
N LEU A 312 7.07 -27.48 -10.68
CA LEU A 312 6.00 -26.51 -11.01
C LEU A 312 6.53 -25.07 -11.24
N VAL A 313 7.63 -24.73 -10.57
CA VAL A 313 8.31 -23.43 -10.68
C VAL A 313 8.92 -23.26 -12.06
N THR A 314 9.35 -24.35 -12.73
CA THR A 314 9.94 -24.29 -14.07
C THR A 314 8.95 -23.76 -15.10
N ALA A 315 7.66 -24.02 -14.99
CA ALA A 315 6.64 -23.48 -15.89
C ALA A 315 6.43 -21.98 -15.70
N CYS A 316 6.39 -21.50 -14.45
CA CYS A 316 6.29 -20.07 -14.15
C CYS A 316 7.56 -19.30 -14.51
N VAL A 317 8.75 -19.88 -14.25
CA VAL A 317 10.04 -19.28 -14.59
C VAL A 317 10.30 -19.30 -16.09
N ALA A 318 9.89 -20.36 -16.80
CA ALA A 318 9.98 -20.42 -18.26
C ALA A 318 9.05 -19.38 -18.89
N ALA A 319 7.81 -19.21 -18.38
CA ALA A 319 6.90 -18.16 -18.83
C ALA A 319 7.46 -16.75 -18.56
N LEU A 320 8.07 -16.53 -17.39
CA LEU A 320 8.74 -15.27 -17.05
C LEU A 320 10.01 -15.06 -17.88
N GLY A 321 10.83 -16.09 -18.08
CA GLY A 321 12.09 -16.03 -18.84
C GLY A 321 11.88 -15.75 -20.33
N THR A 322 10.87 -16.38 -20.95
CA THR A 322 10.50 -16.10 -22.35
C THR A 322 9.92 -14.69 -22.51
N THR A 323 9.19 -14.19 -21.52
CA THR A 323 8.62 -12.84 -21.54
C THR A 323 9.73 -11.78 -21.39
N VAL A 324 10.76 -12.03 -20.56
CA VAL A 324 11.92 -11.12 -20.42
C VAL A 324 12.82 -11.12 -21.66
N ALA A 325 13.02 -12.27 -22.30
CA ALA A 325 13.74 -12.35 -23.57
C ALA A 325 13.03 -11.57 -24.69
N LEU A 326 11.70 -11.66 -24.73
CA LEU A 326 10.86 -10.86 -25.61
C LEU A 326 10.95 -9.36 -25.29
N ILE A 327 10.89 -8.98 -24.01
CA ILE A 327 11.01 -7.58 -23.59
C ILE A 327 12.37 -6.99 -23.96
N LYS A 328 13.48 -7.71 -23.74
CA LYS A 328 14.82 -7.27 -24.16
C LYS A 328 14.91 -7.10 -25.68
N LYS A 329 14.29 -7.99 -26.44
CA LYS A 329 14.27 -7.91 -27.90
C LYS A 329 13.44 -6.75 -28.45
N PHE A 330 12.43 -6.28 -27.70
CA PHE A 330 11.57 -5.12 -28.06
C PHE A 330 12.10 -3.78 -27.52
N SER A 331 12.98 -3.78 -26.50
CA SER A 331 13.62 -2.54 -25.99
C SER A 331 14.95 -2.23 -26.71
N SER A 332 15.45 -3.11 -27.55
CA SER A 332 16.66 -2.92 -28.35
C SER A 332 16.36 -2.58 -29.82
N LYS A 333 15.12 -2.29 -30.13
CA LYS A 333 14.67 -1.64 -31.37
C LYS A 333 13.95 -0.33 -30.99
#